data_1044a9005e20b652e4c72f644fa0a74a
#
_entry.id   1044a9005e20b652e4c72f644fa0a74a
#
_cell.length_a   1.000
_cell.length_b   1.000
_cell.length_c   1.000
_cell.angle_alpha   90.00
_cell.angle_beta   90.00
_cell.angle_gamma   90.00
#
_symmetry.space_group_name_H-M   'P 1'
#
loop_
_entity.id
_entity.type
_entity.pdbx_description
1 polymer ?
#
loop_
_entity_poly.entity_id
_entity_poly.type
_entity_poly.pdbx_seq_one_letter_code
_entity_poly.pdbx_strand_id
1 'polypeptide(L)'
;EYDMDTLERSTSDVRDERHPLGPFWLGPLHDRALLDRMSPEGMADERRCVKYLNLWRNELEDQVFVYDMSELSSHLKTSPPRIAEFVEILNQYGRASLTHFSPTEFMTDIPLDELKALFAEASPDSKL
;
A
#
# COMPACT_ATOMS: atom_id res chain seq x y z
N GLU A 1 -19.01 -11.44 11.07
CA GLU A 1 -20.22 -11.71 10.27
C GLU A 1 -19.95 -11.14 8.88
N TYR A 2 -19.78 -12.02 7.88
CA TYR A 2 -19.45 -11.59 6.51
C TYR A 2 -20.71 -11.04 5.86
N ASP A 3 -20.65 -9.82 5.36
CA ASP A 3 -21.70 -9.24 4.57
C ASP A 3 -21.63 -9.80 3.14
N MET A 4 -22.48 -10.79 2.86
CA MET A 4 -22.56 -11.45 1.55
C MET A 4 -22.97 -10.49 0.43
N ASP A 5 -23.72 -9.43 0.72
CA ASP A 5 -24.12 -8.42 -0.27
C ASP A 5 -22.91 -7.60 -0.74
N THR A 6 -21.94 -7.36 0.12
CA THR A 6 -20.69 -6.67 -0.23
C THR A 6 -19.81 -7.56 -1.09
N LEU A 7 -19.76 -8.87 -0.82
CA LEU A 7 -19.05 -9.85 -1.65
C LEU A 7 -19.64 -9.97 -3.05
N GLU A 8 -20.96 -9.99 -3.19
CA GLU A 8 -21.63 -10.07 -4.50
C GLU A 8 -21.42 -8.81 -5.35
N ARG A 9 -21.35 -7.62 -4.74
CA ARG A 9 -21.05 -6.37 -5.45
C ARG A 9 -19.61 -6.30 -5.94
N SER A 10 -18.65 -6.77 -5.16
CA SER A 10 -17.24 -6.73 -5.55
C SER A 10 -16.92 -7.72 -6.67
N THR A 11 -17.68 -8.82 -6.80
CA THR A 11 -17.50 -9.81 -7.87
C THR A 11 -18.19 -9.41 -9.18
N SER A 12 -19.17 -8.50 -9.16
CA SER A 12 -19.92 -8.10 -10.35
C SER A 12 -19.17 -7.10 -11.25
N ASP A 13 -18.23 -6.33 -10.70
CA ASP A 13 -17.50 -5.30 -11.44
C ASP A 13 -16.20 -5.81 -12.09
N VAL A 14 -15.70 -6.97 -11.70
CA VAL A 14 -14.52 -7.61 -12.30
C VAL A 14 -14.95 -8.70 -13.25
N ARG A 15 -15.63 -8.34 -14.34
CA ARG A 15 -15.95 -9.26 -15.43
C ARG A 15 -14.78 -9.40 -16.41
N ASP A 16 -13.69 -10.00 -15.97
CA ASP A 16 -12.93 -10.86 -16.87
C ASP A 16 -13.51 -12.27 -16.73
N GLU A 17 -14.26 -12.71 -17.70
CA GLU A 17 -14.99 -13.99 -17.69
C GLU A 17 -14.07 -15.21 -17.52
N ARG A 18 -12.75 -15.03 -17.52
CA ARG A 18 -11.77 -16.10 -17.58
C ARG A 18 -11.20 -16.55 -16.25
N HIS A 19 -11.08 -15.66 -15.26
CA HIS A 19 -10.51 -16.01 -13.95
C HIS A 19 -11.04 -15.10 -12.83
N PRO A 20 -12.16 -15.46 -12.17
CA PRO A 20 -12.61 -14.70 -11.01
C PRO A 20 -11.54 -14.79 -9.90
N LEU A 21 -10.99 -13.65 -9.51
CA LEU A 21 -10.14 -13.51 -8.34
C LEU A 21 -11.01 -13.15 -7.14
N GLY A 22 -10.85 -13.85 -6.04
CA GLY A 22 -11.56 -13.56 -4.82
C GLY A 22 -12.09 -14.81 -4.13
N PRO A 23 -12.80 -14.67 -3.03
CA PRO A 23 -13.19 -13.39 -2.39
C PRO A 23 -12.01 -12.67 -1.71
N PHE A 24 -12.08 -11.33 -1.67
CA PHE A 24 -11.11 -10.50 -0.96
C PHE A 24 -11.74 -9.89 0.30
N TRP A 25 -10.92 -9.69 1.33
CA TRP A 25 -11.33 -8.91 2.49
C TRP A 25 -11.37 -7.42 2.11
N LEU A 26 -12.50 -6.76 2.37
CA LEU A 26 -12.71 -5.33 2.10
C LEU A 26 -12.88 -4.50 3.38
N GLY A 27 -12.78 -5.12 4.54
CA GLY A 27 -12.81 -4.45 5.83
C GLY A 27 -11.46 -3.80 6.18
N PRO A 28 -11.38 -3.14 7.35
CA PRO A 28 -10.13 -2.59 7.85
C PRO A 28 -9.04 -3.66 7.94
N LEU A 29 -7.83 -3.35 7.51
CA LEU A 29 -6.70 -4.28 7.53
C LEU A 29 -6.13 -4.45 8.93
N HIS A 30 -6.30 -3.45 9.79
CA HIS A 30 -5.76 -3.42 11.16
C HIS A 30 -6.83 -3.01 12.17
N ASP A 31 -6.76 -3.60 13.37
CA ASP A 31 -7.42 -3.06 14.55
C ASP A 31 -6.52 -2.00 15.19
N ARG A 32 -6.80 -0.74 14.93
CA ARG A 32 -6.00 0.40 15.39
C ARG A 32 -5.93 0.46 16.92
N ALA A 33 -7.05 0.21 17.61
CA ALA A 33 -7.10 0.23 19.07
C ALA A 33 -6.23 -0.87 19.67
N LEU A 34 -6.15 -2.02 19.02
CA LEU A 34 -5.27 -3.11 19.44
C LEU A 34 -3.80 -2.73 19.19
N LEU A 35 -3.46 -2.22 18.02
CA LEU A 35 -2.09 -1.80 17.68
C LEU A 35 -1.54 -0.73 18.63
N ASP A 36 -2.38 0.23 19.03
CA ASP A 36 -1.98 1.30 19.96
C ASP A 36 -1.67 0.76 21.36
N ARG A 37 -2.27 -0.37 21.75
CA ARG A 37 -2.04 -1.04 23.03
C ARG A 37 -0.87 -2.03 23.01
N MET A 38 -0.39 -2.42 21.83
CA MET A 38 0.74 -3.34 21.71
C MET A 38 2.06 -2.63 22.06
N SER A 39 2.89 -3.33 22.84
CA SER A 39 4.24 -2.88 23.20
C SER A 39 5.26 -3.94 22.79
N PRO A 40 6.41 -3.55 22.25
CA PRO A 40 7.51 -4.45 21.95
C PRO A 40 8.30 -4.90 23.18
N GLU A 41 8.03 -4.30 24.34
CA GLU A 41 8.76 -4.55 25.58
C GLU A 41 8.66 -6.03 26.00
N GLY A 42 9.82 -6.63 26.26
CA GLY A 42 9.93 -8.04 26.66
C GLY A 42 9.85 -9.04 25.52
N MET A 43 9.76 -8.60 24.27
CA MET A 43 9.85 -9.47 23.11
C MET A 43 11.29 -9.90 22.82
N ALA A 44 11.47 -11.09 22.24
CA ALA A 44 12.79 -11.64 21.95
C ALA A 44 13.63 -10.78 20.99
N ASP A 45 12.98 -10.06 20.06
CA ASP A 45 13.59 -9.08 19.17
C ASP A 45 12.78 -7.79 19.21
N GLU A 46 13.01 -6.98 20.23
CA GLU A 46 12.29 -5.71 20.43
C GLU A 46 12.48 -4.75 19.25
N ARG A 47 13.68 -4.67 18.66
CA ARG A 47 13.97 -3.78 17.53
C ARG A 47 13.12 -4.13 16.31
N ARG A 48 12.99 -5.40 16.01
CA ARG A 48 12.17 -5.89 14.90
C ARG A 48 10.69 -5.65 15.18
N CYS A 49 10.24 -5.88 16.41
CA CYS A 49 8.86 -5.61 16.83
C CYS A 49 8.51 -4.12 16.71
N VAL A 50 9.39 -3.22 17.15
CA VAL A 50 9.21 -1.76 16.97
C VAL A 50 9.04 -1.41 15.51
N LYS A 51 9.89 -1.95 14.62
CA LYS A 51 9.81 -1.69 13.18
C LYS A 51 8.45 -2.08 12.60
N TYR A 52 7.98 -3.30 12.88
CA TYR A 52 6.69 -3.76 12.35
C TYR A 52 5.49 -3.04 12.95
N LEU A 53 5.49 -2.78 14.26
CA LEU A 53 4.43 -2.00 14.90
C LEU A 53 4.33 -0.59 14.30
N ASN A 54 5.45 0.05 14.01
CA ASN A 54 5.46 1.37 13.37
C ASN A 54 4.93 1.29 11.92
N LEU A 55 5.29 0.27 11.15
CA LEU A 55 4.75 0.07 9.81
C LEU A 55 3.23 -0.14 9.87
N TRP A 56 2.73 -1.06 10.68
CA TRP A 56 1.29 -1.33 10.81
C TRP A 56 0.48 -0.13 11.31
N ARG A 57 1.04 0.67 12.24
CA ARG A 57 0.39 1.89 12.74
C ARG A 57 0.29 2.99 11.68
N ASN A 58 1.17 2.98 10.69
CA ASN A 58 1.21 3.99 9.64
C ASN A 58 0.62 3.52 8.30
N GLU A 59 0.34 2.22 8.13
CA GLU A 59 -0.30 1.69 6.94
C GLU A 59 -1.72 2.23 6.77
N LEU A 60 -2.14 2.40 5.51
CA LEU A 60 -3.52 2.74 5.17
C LEU A 60 -4.42 1.53 5.42
N GLU A 61 -5.45 1.69 6.24
CA GLU A 61 -6.34 0.60 6.66
C GLU A 61 -7.32 0.17 5.57
N ASP A 62 -7.65 1.09 4.68
CA ASP A 62 -8.68 0.97 3.65
C ASP A 62 -8.12 0.67 2.26
N GLN A 63 -6.82 0.43 2.14
CA GLN A 63 -6.15 0.05 0.90
C GLN A 63 -5.74 -1.41 0.93
N VAL A 64 -6.39 -2.22 0.10
CA VAL A 64 -6.14 -3.67 0.02
C VAL A 64 -4.96 -3.99 -0.89
N PHE A 65 -4.72 -3.13 -1.89
CA PHE A 65 -3.68 -3.33 -2.89
C PHE A 65 -2.45 -2.48 -2.60
N VAL A 66 -1.30 -3.04 -2.97
CA VAL A 66 0.00 -2.37 -2.90
C VAL A 66 0.55 -2.15 -4.30
N TYR A 67 1.42 -1.16 -4.42
CA TYR A 67 2.18 -0.89 -5.64
C TYR A 67 3.65 -1.17 -5.39
N ASP A 68 4.32 -1.80 -6.35
CA ASP A 68 5.76 -2.05 -6.30
C ASP A 68 6.53 -1.01 -7.13
N MET A 69 7.55 -0.42 -6.53
CA MET A 69 8.41 0.58 -7.18
C MET A 69 9.10 0.03 -8.42
N SER A 70 9.49 -1.24 -8.39
CA SER A 70 10.20 -1.89 -9.51
C SER A 70 9.26 -2.17 -10.68
N GLU A 71 8.01 -2.53 -10.40
CA GLU A 71 6.99 -2.72 -11.44
C GLU A 71 6.65 -1.39 -12.12
N LEU A 72 6.43 -0.33 -11.35
CA LEU A 72 6.17 1.02 -11.89
C LEU A 72 7.35 1.50 -12.72
N SER A 73 8.58 1.33 -12.22
CA SER A 73 9.81 1.67 -12.92
C SER A 73 9.93 0.95 -14.27
N SER A 74 9.70 -0.35 -14.28
CA SER A 74 9.75 -1.19 -15.49
C SER A 74 8.67 -0.79 -16.49
N HIS A 75 7.46 -0.51 -16.02
CA HIS A 75 6.33 -0.13 -16.85
C HIS A 75 6.53 1.26 -17.49
N LEU A 76 7.05 2.21 -16.74
CA LEU A 76 7.30 3.58 -17.19
C LEU A 76 8.68 3.76 -17.86
N LYS A 77 9.53 2.73 -17.82
CA LYS A 77 10.90 2.74 -18.37
C LYS A 77 11.74 3.90 -17.82
N THR A 78 11.66 4.10 -16.52
CA THR A 78 12.36 5.16 -15.79
C THR A 78 12.95 4.63 -14.49
N SER A 79 13.98 5.30 -13.99
CA SER A 79 14.60 4.92 -12.72
C SER A 79 13.69 5.24 -11.55
N PRO A 80 13.55 4.34 -10.56
CA PRO A 80 12.68 4.58 -9.42
C PRO A 80 13.27 5.66 -8.50
N PRO A 81 12.46 6.59 -7.98
CA PRO A 81 12.86 7.44 -6.87
C PRO A 81 13.03 6.60 -5.59
N ARG A 82 13.59 7.19 -4.55
CA ARG A 82 13.62 6.54 -3.24
C ARG A 82 12.20 6.42 -2.70
N ILE A 83 11.82 5.22 -2.26
CA ILE A 83 10.44 4.94 -1.83
C ILE A 83 9.95 5.88 -0.71
N ALA A 84 10.78 6.18 0.28
CA ALA A 84 10.40 7.09 1.36
C ALA A 84 10.12 8.51 0.86
N GLU A 85 10.98 9.03 -0.02
CA GLU A 85 10.81 10.35 -0.65
C GLU A 85 9.55 10.36 -1.54
N PHE A 86 9.30 9.27 -2.25
CA PHE A 86 8.12 9.16 -3.11
C PHE A 86 6.82 9.12 -2.30
N VAL A 87 6.78 8.39 -1.20
CA VAL A 87 5.63 8.37 -0.27
C VAL A 87 5.37 9.77 0.32
N GLU A 88 6.42 10.54 0.65
CA GLU A 88 6.28 11.92 1.10
C GLU A 88 5.69 12.83 0.01
N ILE A 89 6.11 12.67 -1.25
CA ILE A 89 5.52 13.38 -2.38
C ILE A 89 4.03 13.02 -2.53
N LEU A 90 3.70 11.74 -2.53
CA LEU A 90 2.31 11.28 -2.65
C LEU A 90 1.40 11.85 -1.55
N ASN A 91 1.90 12.00 -0.33
CA ASN A 91 1.14 12.60 0.77
C ASN A 91 0.84 14.09 0.61
N GLN A 92 1.38 14.75 -0.41
CA GLN A 92 0.98 16.12 -0.79
C GLN A 92 -0.26 16.14 -1.69
N TYR A 93 -0.57 15.03 -2.34
CA TYR A 93 -1.68 14.91 -3.31
C TYR A 93 -2.81 14.02 -2.81
N GLY A 94 -2.52 13.08 -1.92
CA GLY A 94 -3.48 12.15 -1.36
C GLY A 94 -2.92 11.48 -0.12
N ARG A 95 -3.28 10.22 0.13
CA ARG A 95 -2.73 9.44 1.24
C ARG A 95 -1.81 8.35 0.70
N ALA A 96 -0.66 8.18 1.31
CA ALA A 96 0.26 7.11 1.01
C ALA A 96 0.99 6.63 2.26
N SER A 97 1.37 5.37 2.29
CA SER A 97 2.15 4.77 3.35
C SER A 97 3.10 3.70 2.83
N LEU A 98 4.17 3.47 3.56
CA LEU A 98 4.95 2.25 3.43
C LEU A 98 4.12 1.06 3.91
N THR A 99 4.48 -0.14 3.51
CA THR A 99 3.82 -1.37 3.93
C THR A 99 4.81 -2.35 4.56
N HIS A 100 4.29 -3.26 5.38
CA HIS A 100 5.09 -4.33 5.96
C HIS A 100 5.34 -5.51 5.00
N PHE A 101 4.64 -5.57 3.87
CA PHE A 101 4.75 -6.68 2.91
C PHE A 101 6.12 -6.75 2.26
N SER A 102 6.64 -5.62 1.80
CA SER A 102 7.93 -5.52 1.15
C SER A 102 8.56 -4.13 1.32
N PRO A 103 9.89 -4.02 1.36
CA PRO A 103 10.57 -2.73 1.43
C PRO A 103 10.46 -1.90 0.14
N THR A 104 10.01 -2.49 -0.96
CA THR A 104 9.82 -1.83 -2.26
C THR A 104 8.36 -1.53 -2.58
N GLU A 105 7.45 -1.89 -1.68
CA GLU A 105 6.01 -1.71 -1.88
C GLU A 105 5.46 -0.57 -1.00
N PHE A 106 4.42 0.06 -1.50
CA PHE A 106 3.69 1.13 -0.82
C PHE A 106 2.20 1.06 -1.11
N MET A 107 1.40 1.72 -0.27
CA MET A 107 -0.04 1.88 -0.42
C MET A 107 -0.38 3.33 -0.71
N THR A 108 -1.39 3.57 -1.55
CA THR A 108 -1.93 4.91 -1.81
C THR A 108 -3.38 4.84 -2.29
N ASP A 109 -4.13 5.90 -2.03
CA ASP A 109 -5.48 6.11 -2.57
C ASP A 109 -5.48 6.96 -3.87
N ILE A 110 -4.31 7.38 -4.32
CA ILE A 110 -4.15 8.16 -5.56
C ILE A 110 -4.46 7.27 -6.78
N PRO A 111 -5.28 7.74 -7.72
CA PRO A 111 -5.59 7.00 -8.94
C PRO A 111 -4.35 6.65 -9.75
N LEU A 112 -4.35 5.50 -10.43
CA LEU A 112 -3.19 4.95 -11.12
C LEU A 112 -2.58 5.89 -12.17
N ASP A 113 -3.40 6.63 -12.91
CA ASP A 113 -2.91 7.54 -13.96
C ASP A 113 -2.15 8.72 -13.36
N GLU A 114 -2.66 9.28 -12.27
CA GLU A 114 -2.01 10.35 -11.51
C GLU A 114 -0.74 9.82 -10.81
N LEU A 115 -0.80 8.63 -10.23
CA LEU A 115 0.34 7.96 -9.62
C LEU A 115 1.50 7.79 -10.62
N LYS A 116 1.20 7.36 -11.84
CA LYS A 116 2.20 7.22 -12.91
C LYS A 116 2.84 8.56 -13.30
N ALA A 117 2.05 9.62 -13.37
CA ALA A 117 2.56 10.97 -13.67
C ALA A 117 3.50 11.46 -12.57
N LEU A 118 3.10 11.31 -11.30
CA LEU A 118 3.92 11.69 -10.13
C LEU A 118 5.21 10.85 -10.05
N PHE A 119 5.13 9.56 -10.38
CA PHE A 119 6.31 8.70 -10.40
C PHE A 119 7.32 9.13 -11.46
N ALA A 120 6.86 9.43 -12.68
CA ALA A 120 7.71 9.91 -13.75
C ALA A 120 8.36 11.25 -13.41
N GLU A 121 7.63 12.16 -12.78
CA GLU A 121 8.15 13.47 -12.32
C GLU A 121 9.18 13.33 -11.20
N ALA A 122 8.94 12.43 -10.25
CA ALA A 122 9.84 12.16 -9.13
C ALA A 122 11.09 11.37 -9.51
N SER A 123 11.10 10.75 -10.69
CA SER A 123 12.24 9.97 -11.17
C SER A 123 13.51 10.81 -11.26
N PRO A 124 14.68 10.26 -10.88
CA PRO A 124 15.97 10.92 -11.10
C PRO A 124 16.22 11.29 -12.56
N ASP A 125 15.68 10.51 -13.50
CA ASP A 125 15.87 10.71 -14.94
C ASP A 125 15.14 11.97 -15.45
N SER A 126 14.07 12.41 -14.77
CA SER A 126 13.33 13.61 -15.13
C SER A 126 14.07 14.92 -14.82
N LYS A 127 15.10 14.84 -13.96
CA LYS A 127 15.92 15.98 -13.53
C LYS A 127 17.15 16.22 -14.43
N LEU A 128 17.29 15.42 -15.45
CA LEU A 128 18.33 15.54 -16.48
C LEU A 128 17.73 16.26 -17.70
#